data_830702642c421539038763ba5524e8ad
#
_entry.id   830702642c421539038763ba5524e8ad
#
_cell.length_a   1.000
_cell.length_b   1.000
_cell.length_c   1.000
_cell.angle_alpha   90.00
_cell.angle_beta   90.00
_cell.angle_gamma   90.00
#
_symmetry.space_group_name_H-M   'P 1'
#
loop_
_entity.id
_entity.type
_entity.pdbx_description
1 polymer ?
#
loop_
_entity_poly.entity_id
_entity_poly.type
_entity_poly.pdbx_seq_one_letter_code
_entity_poly.pdbx_strand_id
1 'polypeptide(L)'
;MMEKKYQLVAWTKNITDKENARLYVVPSVKHDLIEPLIKEHAECRKQEEKDGGYISLELARRFIKVYEQSARLEIITGNIDDAIRFYLQAADYCIWEDSFNWAYYDTDLGSYSHFCGELRHEFVWYCEEAIALARKHGFEHILEEKMLKRTLELYWEDTQEERDLERHLQEMSAWY
;
A
#
# COMPACT_ATOMS: atom_id res chain seq x y z
N MET A 1 3.58 -16.83 29.65
CA MET A 1 2.65 -16.46 28.56
C MET A 1 2.71 -17.52 27.47
N MET A 2 1.55 -18.02 27.02
CA MET A 2 1.53 -18.85 25.82
C MET A 2 1.70 -17.95 24.60
N GLU A 3 2.71 -18.24 23.80
CA GLU A 3 2.93 -17.60 22.50
C GLU A 3 2.23 -18.40 21.41
N LYS A 4 1.56 -17.71 20.50
CA LYS A 4 0.97 -18.32 19.31
C LYS A 4 1.78 -17.97 18.09
N LYS A 5 1.89 -18.93 17.17
CA LYS A 5 2.54 -18.75 15.87
C LYS A 5 1.49 -18.33 14.84
N TYR A 6 1.78 -17.27 14.12
CA TYR A 6 0.95 -16.78 13.02
C TYR A 6 1.72 -16.77 11.72
N GLN A 7 1.00 -17.07 10.66
CA GLN A 7 1.50 -17.04 9.31
C GLN A 7 1.09 -15.72 8.66
N LEU A 8 1.94 -14.70 8.74
CA LEU A 8 1.63 -13.34 8.26
C LEU A 8 1.37 -13.26 6.77
N VAL A 9 1.96 -14.16 6.00
CA VAL A 9 1.76 -14.26 4.54
C VAL A 9 0.28 -14.43 4.16
N ALA A 10 -0.53 -15.06 5.01
CA ALA A 10 -1.97 -15.21 4.77
C ALA A 10 -2.72 -13.86 4.74
N TRP A 11 -2.11 -12.79 5.19
CA TRP A 11 -2.70 -11.46 5.20
C TRP A 11 -2.62 -10.72 3.88
N THR A 12 -1.65 -11.07 3.06
CA THR A 12 -1.37 -10.30 1.86
C THR A 12 -2.01 -10.95 0.64
N LYS A 13 -2.70 -10.16 -0.15
CA LYS A 13 -3.36 -10.57 -1.38
C LYS A 13 -2.39 -11.24 -2.37
N ASN A 14 -1.16 -10.77 -2.39
CA ASN A 14 -0.20 -11.09 -3.42
C ASN A 14 0.92 -12.05 -2.99
N ILE A 15 1.01 -12.36 -1.70
CA ILE A 15 2.00 -13.33 -1.22
C ILE A 15 1.31 -14.68 -1.12
N THR A 16 1.18 -15.35 -2.24
CA THR A 16 0.64 -16.71 -2.33
C THR A 16 1.72 -17.79 -2.20
N ASP A 17 2.98 -17.36 -2.16
CA ASP A 17 4.12 -18.26 -2.10
C ASP A 17 4.29 -18.79 -0.68
N LYS A 18 4.02 -20.08 -0.52
CA LYS A 18 4.17 -20.78 0.76
C LYS A 18 5.61 -20.80 1.27
N GLU A 19 6.61 -20.66 0.38
CA GLU A 19 8.02 -20.63 0.75
C GLU A 19 8.41 -19.37 1.49
N ASN A 20 7.69 -18.27 1.26
CA ASN A 20 7.89 -16.99 1.96
C ASN A 20 7.01 -16.85 3.22
N ALA A 21 6.30 -17.90 3.60
CA ALA A 21 5.48 -17.90 4.80
C ALA A 21 6.34 -17.72 6.05
N ARG A 22 6.24 -16.56 6.69
CA ARG A 22 6.90 -16.29 7.96
C ARG A 22 5.99 -16.70 9.11
N LEU A 23 6.55 -17.51 10.00
CA LEU A 23 5.89 -17.85 11.25
C LEU A 23 6.38 -16.88 12.33
N TYR A 24 5.45 -16.15 12.90
CA TYR A 24 5.73 -15.24 14.00
C TYR A 24 5.27 -15.86 15.32
N VAL A 25 6.18 -15.83 16.27
CA VAL A 25 5.84 -16.12 17.65
C VAL A 25 5.42 -14.82 18.29
N VAL A 26 4.14 -14.71 18.62
CA VAL A 26 3.58 -13.46 19.16
C VAL A 26 3.06 -13.66 20.57
N PRO A 27 3.27 -12.68 21.45
CA PRO A 27 2.65 -12.67 22.76
C PRO A 27 1.11 -12.72 22.65
N SER A 28 0.44 -13.25 23.67
CA SER A 28 -1.02 -13.36 23.69
C SER A 28 -1.74 -12.04 23.43
N VAL A 29 -1.21 -10.92 23.92
CA VAL A 29 -1.75 -9.57 23.67
C VAL A 29 -1.74 -9.22 22.19
N LYS A 30 -0.63 -9.50 21.49
CA LYS A 30 -0.52 -9.27 20.04
C LYS A 30 -1.50 -10.19 19.29
N HIS A 31 -1.68 -11.43 19.76
CA HIS A 31 -2.65 -12.34 19.19
C HIS A 31 -4.06 -11.77 19.21
N ASP A 32 -4.49 -11.23 20.35
CA ASP A 32 -5.83 -10.66 20.51
C ASP A 32 -6.07 -9.45 19.60
N LEU A 33 -5.02 -8.72 19.26
CA LEU A 33 -5.07 -7.59 18.31
C LEU A 33 -5.06 -8.04 16.85
N ILE A 34 -4.36 -9.14 16.54
CA ILE A 34 -4.23 -9.67 15.17
C ILE A 34 -5.50 -10.42 14.74
N GLU A 35 -6.10 -11.21 15.62
CA GLU A 35 -7.20 -12.10 15.27
C GLU A 35 -8.40 -11.37 14.64
N PRO A 36 -8.87 -10.20 15.13
CA PRO A 36 -9.91 -9.43 14.46
C PRO A 36 -9.53 -8.97 13.06
N LEU A 37 -8.26 -8.64 12.84
CA LEU A 37 -7.75 -8.20 11.54
C LEU A 37 -7.73 -9.36 10.53
N ILE A 38 -7.30 -10.55 10.95
CA ILE A 38 -7.36 -11.77 10.13
C ILE A 38 -8.80 -12.05 9.71
N LYS A 39 -9.74 -11.93 10.65
CA LYS A 39 -11.15 -12.16 10.41
C LYS A 39 -11.72 -11.18 9.40
N GLU A 40 -11.46 -9.90 9.58
CA GLU A 40 -11.91 -8.84 8.66
C GLU A 40 -11.29 -9.01 7.27
N HIS A 41 -10.00 -9.35 7.17
CA HIS A 41 -9.36 -9.64 5.90
C HIS A 41 -10.04 -10.81 5.18
N ALA A 42 -10.35 -11.88 5.90
CA ALA A 42 -11.05 -13.03 5.33
C ALA A 42 -12.46 -12.66 4.81
N GLU A 43 -13.19 -11.82 5.53
CA GLU A 43 -14.50 -11.33 5.09
C GLU A 43 -14.38 -10.44 3.84
N CYS A 44 -13.38 -9.57 3.78
CA CYS A 44 -13.09 -8.76 2.58
C CYS A 44 -12.78 -9.65 1.36
N ARG A 45 -11.97 -10.69 1.54
CA ARG A 45 -11.65 -11.64 0.46
C ARG A 45 -12.89 -12.39 -0.03
N LYS A 46 -13.76 -12.83 0.85
CA LYS A 46 -15.05 -13.45 0.47
C LYS A 46 -15.92 -12.48 -0.34
N GLN A 47 -15.97 -11.22 0.05
CA GLN A 47 -16.74 -10.21 -0.70
C GLN A 47 -16.12 -9.99 -2.09
N GLU A 48 -14.79 -9.87 -2.19
CA GLU A 48 -14.08 -9.76 -3.47
C GLU A 48 -14.41 -10.96 -4.39
N GLU A 49 -14.36 -12.17 -3.87
CA GLU A 49 -14.70 -13.38 -4.63
C GLU A 49 -16.18 -13.38 -5.08
N LYS A 50 -17.09 -13.00 -4.20
CA LYS A 50 -18.52 -12.90 -4.50
C LYS A 50 -18.80 -11.89 -5.61
N ASP A 51 -18.06 -10.80 -5.63
CA ASP A 51 -18.18 -9.72 -6.63
C ASP A 51 -17.33 -10.01 -7.90
N GLY A 52 -16.83 -11.22 -8.06
CA GLY A 52 -16.06 -11.64 -9.25
C GLY A 52 -14.70 -10.96 -9.39
N GLY A 53 -14.09 -10.57 -8.27
CA GLY A 53 -12.82 -9.85 -8.23
C GLY A 53 -12.93 -8.33 -8.35
N TYR A 54 -14.16 -7.82 -8.44
CA TYR A 54 -14.42 -6.38 -8.43
C TYR A 54 -14.17 -5.78 -7.04
N ILE A 55 -13.50 -4.64 -6.99
CA ILE A 55 -13.19 -3.95 -5.74
C ILE A 55 -13.83 -2.56 -5.78
N SER A 56 -14.96 -2.43 -5.08
CA SER A 56 -15.57 -1.14 -4.85
C SER A 56 -14.72 -0.25 -3.95
N LEU A 57 -14.95 1.04 -3.98
CA LEU A 57 -14.29 1.99 -3.08
C LEU A 57 -14.47 1.62 -1.60
N GLU A 58 -15.67 1.18 -1.21
CA GLU A 58 -15.96 0.74 0.15
C GLU A 58 -15.14 -0.50 0.54
N LEU A 59 -15.08 -1.51 -0.34
CA LEU A 59 -14.29 -2.72 -0.11
C LEU A 59 -12.79 -2.40 -0.06
N ALA A 60 -12.30 -1.54 -0.95
CA ALA A 60 -10.92 -1.07 -0.92
C ALA A 60 -10.57 -0.42 0.42
N ARG A 61 -11.41 0.48 0.94
CA ARG A 61 -11.22 1.12 2.25
C ARG A 61 -11.16 0.12 3.40
N ARG A 62 -11.94 -0.95 3.35
CA ARG A 62 -11.90 -2.03 4.33
C ARG A 62 -10.57 -2.78 4.30
N PHE A 63 -10.09 -3.17 3.12
CA PHE A 63 -8.77 -3.78 2.96
C PHE A 63 -7.65 -2.87 3.46
N ILE A 64 -7.67 -1.60 3.04
CA ILE A 64 -6.67 -0.59 3.42
C ILE A 64 -6.59 -0.47 4.94
N LYS A 65 -7.73 -0.39 5.61
CA LYS A 65 -7.77 -0.30 7.07
C LYS A 65 -7.13 -1.50 7.75
N VAL A 66 -7.37 -2.71 7.26
CA VAL A 66 -6.73 -3.93 7.77
C VAL A 66 -5.22 -3.86 7.62
N TYR A 67 -4.72 -3.50 6.44
CA TYR A 67 -3.28 -3.42 6.19
C TYR A 67 -2.60 -2.29 6.97
N GLU A 68 -3.23 -1.13 7.08
CA GLU A 68 -2.70 -0.02 7.88
C GLU A 68 -2.60 -0.39 9.36
N GLN A 69 -3.63 -0.98 9.94
CA GLN A 69 -3.61 -1.42 11.33
C GLN A 69 -2.59 -2.54 11.56
N SER A 70 -2.43 -3.44 10.61
CA SER A 70 -1.40 -4.48 10.64
C SER A 70 0.01 -3.88 10.61
N ALA A 71 0.25 -2.91 9.72
CA ALA A 71 1.53 -2.20 9.66
C ALA A 71 1.87 -1.52 10.98
N ARG A 72 0.94 -0.79 11.57
CA ARG A 72 1.13 -0.12 12.87
C ARG A 72 1.43 -1.11 13.99
N LEU A 73 0.75 -2.24 14.00
CA LEU A 73 1.00 -3.29 14.97
C LEU A 73 2.40 -3.89 14.82
N GLU A 74 2.84 -4.12 13.58
CA GLU A 74 4.18 -4.62 13.28
C GLU A 74 5.28 -3.61 13.66
N ILE A 75 5.05 -2.32 13.50
CA ILE A 75 5.97 -1.27 13.98
C ILE A 75 6.12 -1.35 15.49
N ILE A 76 5.01 -1.42 16.23
CA ILE A 76 5.01 -1.48 17.69
C ILE A 76 5.74 -2.72 18.21
N THR A 77 5.66 -3.83 17.49
CA THR A 77 6.30 -5.09 17.87
C THR A 77 7.68 -5.31 17.26
N GLY A 78 8.20 -4.34 16.51
CA GLY A 78 9.56 -4.35 15.98
C GLY A 78 9.75 -5.12 14.67
N ASN A 79 8.69 -5.57 14.02
CA ASN A 79 8.74 -6.27 12.73
C ASN A 79 8.62 -5.27 11.57
N ILE A 80 9.62 -4.43 11.42
CA ILE A 80 9.61 -3.30 10.47
C ILE A 80 9.49 -3.77 9.02
N ASP A 81 10.13 -4.85 8.66
CA ASP A 81 10.06 -5.42 7.31
C ASP A 81 8.62 -5.79 6.89
N ASP A 82 7.86 -6.38 7.80
CA ASP A 82 6.45 -6.68 7.54
C ASP A 82 5.57 -5.44 7.55
N ALA A 83 5.88 -4.45 8.37
CA ALA A 83 5.18 -3.17 8.35
C ALA A 83 5.32 -2.48 6.99
N ILE A 84 6.52 -2.50 6.39
CA ILE A 84 6.77 -1.97 5.04
C ILE A 84 5.89 -2.68 4.01
N ARG A 85 5.83 -4.01 4.05
CA ARG A 85 5.01 -4.80 3.14
C ARG A 85 3.52 -4.49 3.31
N PHE A 86 3.04 -4.34 4.52
CA PHE A 86 1.64 -3.99 4.79
C PHE A 86 1.28 -2.59 4.28
N TYR A 87 2.14 -1.59 4.46
CA TYR A 87 1.89 -0.27 3.90
C TYR A 87 1.83 -0.29 2.36
N LEU A 88 2.72 -1.06 1.71
CA LEU A 88 2.68 -1.19 0.25
C LEU A 88 1.47 -1.98 -0.23
N GLN A 89 0.95 -2.93 0.55
CA GLN A 89 -0.33 -3.57 0.27
C GLN A 89 -1.51 -2.61 0.40
N ALA A 90 -1.49 -1.75 1.41
CA ALA A 90 -2.50 -0.69 1.55
C ALA A 90 -2.46 0.26 0.33
N ALA A 91 -1.28 0.65 -0.10
CA ALA A 91 -1.10 1.45 -1.31
C ALA A 91 -1.64 0.75 -2.56
N ASP A 92 -1.37 -0.55 -2.72
CA ASP A 92 -1.86 -1.34 -3.86
C ASP A 92 -3.39 -1.32 -3.94
N TYR A 93 -4.08 -1.44 -2.83
CA TYR A 93 -5.56 -1.36 -2.82
C TYR A 93 -6.10 0.03 -3.16
N CYS A 94 -5.33 1.09 -2.97
CA CYS A 94 -5.71 2.43 -3.38
C CYS A 94 -5.85 2.57 -4.91
N ILE A 95 -5.17 1.73 -5.68
CA ILE A 95 -5.18 1.74 -7.15
C ILE A 95 -6.03 0.63 -7.77
N TRP A 96 -6.59 -0.27 -6.98
CA TRP A 96 -7.45 -1.36 -7.45
C TRP A 96 -8.94 -1.03 -7.41
N GLU A 97 -9.32 0.05 -6.75
CA GLU A 97 -10.69 0.47 -6.69
C GLU A 97 -11.16 1.10 -8.02
N ASP A 98 -12.45 1.21 -8.22
CA ASP A 98 -13.07 1.55 -9.51
C ASP A 98 -12.97 3.03 -9.90
N SER A 99 -12.59 3.91 -8.98
CA SER A 99 -12.38 5.33 -9.29
C SER A 99 -10.97 5.65 -9.83
N PHE A 100 -10.08 4.64 -9.83
CA PHE A 100 -8.73 4.81 -10.36
C PHE A 100 -8.75 5.21 -11.83
N ASN A 101 -8.06 6.30 -12.16
CA ASN A 101 -7.93 6.81 -13.52
C ASN A 101 -6.65 7.64 -13.69
N TRP A 102 -6.23 7.81 -14.96
CA TRP A 102 -5.20 8.76 -15.34
C TRP A 102 -5.83 10.03 -15.90
N ALA A 103 -5.46 11.18 -15.33
CA ALA A 103 -5.77 12.47 -15.90
C ALA A 103 -4.63 12.93 -16.82
N TYR A 104 -4.99 13.46 -17.98
CA TYR A 104 -4.07 13.97 -18.96
C TYR A 104 -4.24 15.47 -19.11
N TYR A 105 -3.12 16.19 -19.08
CA TYR A 105 -3.07 17.63 -19.25
C TYR A 105 -2.17 17.96 -20.43
N ASP A 106 -2.72 18.64 -21.42
CA ASP A 106 -1.96 19.19 -22.54
C ASP A 106 -1.71 20.67 -22.29
N THR A 107 -0.44 21.06 -22.29
CA THR A 107 0.01 22.44 -22.17
C THR A 107 0.93 22.78 -23.32
N ASP A 108 1.17 24.08 -23.54
CA ASP A 108 2.13 24.56 -24.54
C ASP A 108 3.57 24.07 -24.28
N LEU A 109 3.86 23.60 -23.08
CA LEU A 109 5.15 23.09 -22.64
C LEU A 109 5.27 21.57 -22.68
N GLY A 110 4.18 20.87 -22.95
CA GLY A 110 4.15 19.40 -23.03
C GLY A 110 2.85 18.80 -22.52
N SER A 111 2.77 17.47 -22.64
CA SER A 111 1.66 16.67 -22.13
C SER A 111 2.07 15.97 -20.86
N TYR A 112 1.22 16.05 -19.86
CA TYR A 112 1.44 15.44 -18.53
C TYR A 112 0.30 14.51 -18.20
N SER A 113 0.63 13.43 -17.51
CA SER A 113 -0.35 12.53 -16.93
C SER A 113 -0.10 12.37 -15.43
N HIS A 114 -1.14 12.24 -14.66
CA HIS A 114 -1.01 11.83 -13.28
C HIS A 114 -2.16 10.93 -12.84
N PHE A 115 -1.88 10.13 -11.83
CA PHE A 115 -2.88 9.30 -11.19
C PHE A 115 -3.94 10.15 -10.51
N CYS A 116 -5.20 9.91 -10.82
CA CYS A 116 -6.31 10.43 -10.05
C CYS A 116 -7.27 9.32 -9.63
N GLY A 117 -7.84 9.51 -8.47
CA GLY A 117 -8.77 8.62 -7.81
C GLY A 117 -9.05 9.16 -6.42
N GLU A 118 -10.11 8.67 -5.80
CA GLU A 118 -10.50 9.14 -4.46
C GLU A 118 -9.45 8.81 -3.39
N LEU A 119 -8.64 7.77 -3.61
CA LEU A 119 -7.64 7.28 -2.68
C LEU A 119 -6.21 7.72 -3.05
N ARG A 120 -6.05 8.73 -3.92
CA ARG A 120 -4.72 9.17 -4.35
C ARG A 120 -3.85 9.67 -3.20
N HIS A 121 -4.41 10.45 -2.29
CA HIS A 121 -3.66 10.94 -1.14
C HIS A 121 -3.18 9.83 -0.24
N GLU A 122 -4.05 8.86 0.00
CA GLU A 122 -3.73 7.68 0.78
C GLU A 122 -2.67 6.83 0.10
N PHE A 123 -2.77 6.65 -1.23
CA PHE A 123 -1.76 5.95 -2.02
C PHE A 123 -0.36 6.55 -1.84
N VAL A 124 -0.24 7.85 -2.03
CA VAL A 124 1.02 8.58 -1.87
C VAL A 124 1.54 8.44 -0.44
N TRP A 125 0.68 8.64 0.54
CA TRP A 125 1.04 8.56 1.94
C TRP A 125 1.58 7.17 2.34
N TYR A 126 0.91 6.09 1.94
CA TYR A 126 1.37 4.73 2.25
C TYR A 126 2.70 4.39 1.58
N CYS A 127 2.90 4.82 0.34
CA CYS A 127 4.19 4.65 -0.34
C CYS A 127 5.31 5.40 0.38
N GLU A 128 5.07 6.64 0.79
CA GLU A 128 6.04 7.47 1.51
C GLU A 128 6.39 6.88 2.88
N GLU A 129 5.40 6.39 3.64
CA GLU A 129 5.62 5.72 4.92
C GLU A 129 6.47 4.45 4.74
N ALA A 130 6.16 3.62 3.75
CA ALA A 130 6.93 2.42 3.45
C ALA A 130 8.39 2.74 3.09
N ILE A 131 8.61 3.74 2.24
CA ILE A 131 9.94 4.18 1.81
C ILE A 131 10.72 4.74 3.01
N ALA A 132 10.09 5.59 3.82
CA ALA A 132 10.72 6.17 4.99
C ALA A 132 11.15 5.10 6.01
N LEU A 133 10.30 4.13 6.30
CA LEU A 133 10.64 3.00 7.16
C LEU A 133 11.77 2.16 6.60
N ALA A 134 11.73 1.83 5.30
CA ALA A 134 12.77 1.06 4.64
C ALA A 134 14.14 1.75 4.73
N ARG A 135 14.21 3.04 4.44
CA ARG A 135 15.43 3.83 4.52
C ARG A 135 15.96 3.98 5.96
N LYS A 136 15.05 4.25 6.90
CA LYS A 136 15.41 4.42 8.31
C LYS A 136 16.01 3.16 8.92
N HIS A 137 15.54 1.98 8.54
CA HIS A 137 15.89 0.71 9.15
C HIS A 137 16.78 -0.19 8.27
N GLY A 138 17.19 0.27 7.09
CA GLY A 138 18.06 -0.51 6.21
C GLY A 138 17.37 -1.67 5.48
N PHE A 139 16.07 -1.56 5.22
CA PHE A 139 15.26 -2.56 4.53
C PHE A 139 14.91 -2.20 3.09
N GLU A 140 15.73 -1.39 2.42
CA GLU A 140 15.46 -0.92 1.04
C GLU A 140 15.31 -2.06 0.04
N HIS A 141 15.94 -3.22 0.29
CA HIS A 141 15.78 -4.42 -0.54
C HIS A 141 14.32 -4.91 -0.62
N ILE A 142 13.48 -4.62 0.37
CA ILE A 142 12.05 -4.97 0.35
C ILE A 142 11.32 -4.19 -0.74
N LEU A 143 11.74 -2.96 -1.02
CA LEU A 143 11.15 -2.11 -2.06
C LEU A 143 11.35 -2.69 -3.48
N GLU A 144 12.32 -3.60 -3.64
CA GLU A 144 12.60 -4.30 -4.89
C GLU A 144 11.89 -5.66 -5.02
N GLU A 145 11.13 -6.06 -4.02
CA GLU A 145 10.34 -7.30 -4.10
C GLU A 145 9.33 -7.21 -5.25
N LYS A 146 9.32 -8.24 -6.12
CA LYS A 146 8.54 -8.27 -7.36
C LYS A 146 7.07 -7.89 -7.18
N MET A 147 6.45 -8.32 -6.09
CA MET A 147 5.03 -8.07 -5.81
C MET A 147 4.74 -6.62 -5.41
N LEU A 148 5.74 -5.91 -4.90
CA LEU A 148 5.62 -4.55 -4.37
C LEU A 148 6.14 -3.51 -5.35
N LYS A 149 7.03 -3.93 -6.23
CA LYS A 149 7.73 -3.06 -7.18
C LYS A 149 6.78 -2.28 -8.08
N ARG A 150 5.73 -2.93 -8.59
CA ARG A 150 4.75 -2.27 -9.47
C ARG A 150 4.06 -1.07 -8.80
N THR A 151 3.67 -1.23 -7.54
CA THR A 151 3.04 -0.15 -6.77
C THR A 151 3.97 1.04 -6.63
N LEU A 152 5.25 0.78 -6.35
CA LEU A 152 6.27 1.82 -6.24
C LEU A 152 6.63 2.45 -7.58
N GLU A 153 6.65 1.70 -8.67
CA GLU A 153 6.86 2.24 -10.01
C GLU A 153 5.78 3.27 -10.36
N LEU A 154 4.51 2.95 -10.07
CA LEU A 154 3.40 3.90 -10.24
C LEU A 154 3.55 5.15 -9.36
N TYR A 155 3.99 4.99 -8.12
CA TYR A 155 4.26 6.11 -7.23
C TYR A 155 5.38 7.02 -7.76
N TRP A 156 6.49 6.44 -8.22
CA TRP A 156 7.60 7.22 -8.77
C TRP A 156 7.21 7.96 -10.04
N GLU A 157 6.47 7.31 -10.92
CA GLU A 157 5.98 7.89 -12.17
C GLU A 157 5.03 9.06 -11.89
N ASP A 158 4.01 8.84 -11.08
CA ASP A 158 3.02 9.86 -10.71
C ASP A 158 3.65 11.08 -10.02
N THR A 159 4.53 10.86 -9.06
CA THR A 159 5.18 11.96 -8.32
C THR A 159 6.21 12.72 -9.16
N GLN A 160 6.82 12.10 -10.15
CA GLN A 160 7.72 12.78 -11.08
C GLN A 160 6.94 13.68 -12.03
N GLU A 161 5.87 13.18 -12.62
CA GLU A 161 4.97 13.92 -13.49
C GLU A 161 4.38 15.16 -12.78
N GLU A 162 3.94 14.99 -11.53
CA GLU A 162 3.41 16.08 -10.72
C GLU A 162 4.45 17.19 -10.48
N ARG A 163 5.68 16.82 -10.13
CA ARG A 163 6.78 17.79 -9.94
C ARG A 163 7.14 18.51 -11.24
N ASP A 164 7.14 17.82 -12.36
CA ASP A 164 7.42 18.41 -13.64
C ASP A 164 6.34 19.40 -14.06
N LEU A 165 5.07 19.07 -13.80
CA LEU A 165 3.96 19.98 -14.03
C LEU A 165 4.04 21.22 -13.13
N GLU A 166 4.28 21.06 -11.84
CA GLU A 166 4.44 22.18 -10.89
C GLU A 166 5.58 23.12 -11.30
N ARG A 167 6.72 22.56 -11.69
CA ARG A 167 7.86 23.35 -12.18
C ARG A 167 7.48 24.19 -13.40
N HIS A 168 6.81 23.60 -14.37
CA HIS A 168 6.37 24.33 -15.57
C HIS A 168 5.36 25.42 -15.27
N LEU A 169 4.42 25.17 -14.35
CA LEU A 169 3.47 26.19 -13.93
C LEU A 169 4.16 27.37 -13.24
N GLN A 170 5.20 27.11 -12.44
CA GLN A 170 6.02 28.16 -11.83
C GLN A 170 6.80 28.95 -12.86
N GLU A 171 7.41 28.29 -13.85
CA GLU A 171 8.09 28.95 -14.96
C GLU A 171 7.14 29.86 -15.74
N MET A 172 5.94 29.38 -16.08
CA MET A 172 4.92 30.20 -16.76
C MET A 172 4.52 31.42 -15.95
N SER A 173 4.34 31.28 -14.63
CA SER A 173 3.94 32.40 -13.78
C SER A 173 5.01 33.49 -13.67
N ALA A 174 6.27 33.15 -13.88
CA ALA A 174 7.38 34.11 -13.89
C ALA A 174 7.44 35.00 -15.15
N TRP A 175 6.67 34.67 -16.19
CA TRP A 175 6.62 35.43 -17.44
C TRP A 175 5.46 36.44 -17.49
N TYR A 176 4.58 36.44 -16.51
CA TYR A 176 3.44 37.35 -16.35
C TYR A 176 3.61 38.22 -15.12
#